data_e0ced33adf88888ae8e53767f33e0816
#
_entry.id   e0ced33adf88888ae8e53767f33e0816
#
_cell.length_a   1.000
_cell.length_b   1.000
_cell.length_c   1.000
_cell.angle_alpha   90.00
_cell.angle_beta   90.00
_cell.angle_gamma   90.00
#
_symmetry.space_group_name_H-M   'P 1'
#
loop_
_entity.id
_entity.type
_entity.pdbx_description
1 polymer ?
#
loop_
_entity_poly.entity_id
_entity_poly.type
_entity_poly.pdbx_seq_one_letter_code
_entity_poly.pdbx_strand_id
1 'polypeptide(L)'
;TLVTKQDKQGNEIDTTLELDFSAVEKNVEKPYNTVPATLLDATIEKPSMGNGALLGDKTRVEKIGDTYHYYVTFKDLQFAGLTGSVDNLKVNGQAADAKDLGGELNEKQYHFTSSDKLTVTPVTIDVLVGGKPFHKNTPARISFNWDKATSLTEEAVNKLHADETAKAEAVKLAKEKAEKEKAEAERLAKEKAEKEKAEAE
;
A
#
# COMPACT_ATOMS: atom_id res chain seq x y z
N THR A 1 30.25 -25.06 -20.52
CA THR A 1 31.38 -25.42 -21.36
C THR A 1 32.23 -26.39 -20.57
N LEU A 2 32.28 -27.67 -20.99
CA LEU A 2 33.16 -28.68 -20.42
C LEU A 2 34.59 -28.35 -20.80
N VAL A 3 35.44 -28.14 -19.82
CA VAL A 3 36.86 -27.99 -20.03
C VAL A 3 37.52 -29.30 -19.60
N THR A 4 37.92 -30.12 -20.54
CA THR A 4 38.73 -31.31 -20.30
C THR A 4 40.15 -30.86 -20.00
N LYS A 5 40.67 -31.22 -18.82
CA LYS A 5 42.11 -31.10 -18.50
C LYS A 5 42.80 -32.44 -18.83
N GLN A 6 43.93 -32.35 -19.48
CA GLN A 6 44.83 -33.50 -19.64
C GLN A 6 45.90 -33.51 -18.55
N ASP A 7 46.24 -34.69 -18.06
CA ASP A 7 47.37 -34.85 -17.17
C ASP A 7 48.71 -34.63 -17.91
N LYS A 8 49.85 -34.67 -17.18
CA LYS A 8 51.17 -34.49 -17.77
C LYS A 8 51.55 -35.61 -18.73
N GLN A 9 50.80 -36.70 -18.82
CA GLN A 9 50.98 -37.84 -19.70
C GLN A 9 49.99 -37.85 -20.87
N GLY A 10 49.11 -36.85 -20.98
CA GLY A 10 48.18 -36.70 -22.09
C GLY A 10 46.87 -37.49 -21.95
N ASN A 11 46.59 -38.06 -20.77
CA ASN A 11 45.33 -38.76 -20.51
C ASN A 11 44.21 -37.75 -20.17
N GLU A 12 43.02 -38.02 -20.66
CA GLU A 12 41.83 -37.25 -20.28
C GLU A 12 41.48 -37.55 -18.82
N ILE A 13 41.38 -36.46 -18.00
CA ILE A 13 40.88 -36.56 -16.67
C ILE A 13 39.42 -36.19 -16.66
N ASP A 14 38.56 -37.15 -16.30
CA ASP A 14 37.12 -36.90 -16.06
C ASP A 14 36.99 -35.98 -14.84
N THR A 15 36.77 -34.70 -15.12
CA THR A 15 36.56 -33.71 -14.05
C THR A 15 35.05 -33.36 -14.05
N THR A 16 34.36 -33.84 -13.03
CA THR A 16 33.00 -33.37 -12.76
C THR A 16 33.11 -31.97 -12.13
N LEU A 17 32.64 -30.95 -12.87
CA LEU A 17 32.51 -29.60 -12.34
C LEU A 17 31.16 -29.51 -11.60
N GLU A 18 31.17 -29.60 -10.28
CA GLU A 18 30.02 -29.24 -9.46
C GLU A 18 29.93 -27.72 -9.37
N LEU A 19 28.88 -27.15 -9.99
CA LEU A 19 28.57 -25.75 -9.88
C LEU A 19 27.58 -25.57 -8.72
N ASP A 20 28.06 -25.01 -7.62
CA ASP A 20 27.21 -24.60 -6.49
C ASP A 20 26.52 -23.26 -6.82
N PHE A 21 25.25 -23.29 -7.17
CA PHE A 21 24.44 -22.12 -7.41
C PHE A 21 23.78 -21.53 -6.14
N SER A 22 24.00 -22.13 -4.97
CA SER A 22 23.37 -21.70 -3.72
C SER A 22 23.70 -20.25 -3.35
N ALA A 23 24.91 -19.79 -3.69
CA ALA A 23 25.34 -18.41 -3.48
C ALA A 23 24.72 -17.44 -4.51
N VAL A 24 24.43 -17.94 -5.71
CA VAL A 24 23.77 -17.12 -6.77
C VAL A 24 22.31 -16.89 -6.42
N GLU A 25 21.61 -17.91 -5.94
CA GLU A 25 20.21 -17.76 -5.51
C GLU A 25 20.04 -16.78 -4.34
N LYS A 26 21.03 -16.69 -3.45
CA LYS A 26 21.02 -15.73 -2.33
C LYS A 26 21.14 -14.27 -2.77
N ASN A 27 21.71 -14.01 -3.93
CA ASN A 27 21.94 -12.66 -4.46
C ASN A 27 20.90 -12.22 -5.49
N VAL A 28 19.97 -13.09 -5.89
CA VAL A 28 18.85 -12.72 -6.77
C VAL A 28 17.82 -11.94 -5.95
N GLU A 29 17.62 -10.68 -6.30
CA GLU A 29 16.58 -9.85 -5.68
C GLU A 29 15.22 -10.49 -5.94
N LYS A 30 14.52 -10.84 -4.85
CA LYS A 30 13.17 -11.42 -4.97
C LYS A 30 12.21 -10.33 -5.44
N PRO A 31 11.36 -10.61 -6.46
CA PRO A 31 10.53 -9.58 -7.06
C PRO A 31 9.41 -9.10 -6.12
N TYR A 32 8.97 -9.92 -5.18
CA TYR A 32 7.84 -9.64 -4.31
C TYR A 32 8.26 -9.69 -2.85
N ASN A 33 8.02 -8.61 -2.11
CA ASN A 33 8.44 -8.51 -0.71
C ASN A 33 7.39 -7.79 0.13
N THR A 34 7.21 -8.26 1.38
CA THR A 34 6.71 -7.42 2.45
C THR A 34 7.89 -6.66 3.04
N VAL A 35 7.84 -5.33 3.04
CA VAL A 35 8.92 -4.46 3.52
C VAL A 35 8.37 -3.58 4.63
N PRO A 36 8.72 -3.80 5.90
CA PRO A 36 8.22 -2.98 6.99
C PRO A 36 8.50 -1.50 6.75
N ALA A 37 7.47 -0.68 6.89
CA ALA A 37 7.57 0.76 6.67
C ALA A 37 7.20 1.55 7.93
N THR A 38 7.79 2.75 8.04
CA THR A 38 7.52 3.69 9.13
C THR A 38 7.26 5.07 8.55
N LEU A 39 6.20 5.74 9.00
CA LEU A 39 5.95 7.14 8.68
C LEU A 39 6.76 8.00 9.65
N LEU A 40 7.76 8.69 9.12
CA LEU A 40 8.66 9.58 9.86
C LEU A 40 8.20 11.03 9.77
N ASP A 41 8.62 11.83 10.73
CA ASP A 41 8.59 13.29 10.63
C ASP A 41 9.32 13.78 9.39
N ALA A 42 8.94 14.96 8.89
CA ALA A 42 9.53 15.52 7.67
C ALA A 42 11.04 15.82 7.81
N THR A 43 11.49 16.20 9.00
CA THR A 43 12.81 16.80 9.22
C THR A 43 13.71 16.02 10.19
N ILE A 44 13.13 15.25 11.09
CA ILE A 44 13.86 14.50 12.11
C ILE A 44 13.61 13.00 12.00
N GLU A 45 14.59 12.19 12.46
CA GLU A 45 14.52 10.72 12.44
C GLU A 45 13.66 10.18 13.61
N LYS A 46 12.40 10.59 13.64
CA LYS A 46 11.41 10.09 14.61
C LYS A 46 10.12 9.73 13.91
N PRO A 47 9.37 8.75 14.42
CA PRO A 47 8.04 8.47 13.92
C PRO A 47 7.15 9.73 13.99
N SER A 48 6.43 10.01 12.91
CA SER A 48 5.39 11.03 12.87
C SER A 48 4.25 10.66 13.81
N MET A 49 3.49 11.65 14.27
CA MET A 49 2.26 11.40 15.04
C MET A 49 1.25 10.54 14.28
N GLY A 50 1.24 10.63 12.95
CA GLY A 50 0.42 9.81 12.07
C GLY A 50 0.94 8.38 11.84
N ASN A 51 2.11 8.01 12.39
CA ASN A 51 2.70 6.68 12.16
C ASN A 51 1.79 5.54 12.61
N GLY A 52 0.98 5.74 13.65
CA GLY A 52 0.01 4.73 14.09
C GLY A 52 -1.08 4.42 13.07
N ALA A 53 -1.32 5.30 12.08
CA ALA A 53 -2.23 5.05 10.98
C ALA A 53 -1.60 4.16 9.90
N LEU A 54 -0.29 4.18 9.71
CA LEU A 54 0.39 3.34 8.73
C LEU A 54 0.42 1.88 9.21
N LEU A 55 -0.10 0.96 8.41
CA LEU A 55 0.04 -0.47 8.60
C LEU A 55 1.37 -0.93 8.00
N GLY A 56 2.47 -0.51 8.64
CA GLY A 56 3.82 -0.69 8.12
C GLY A 56 4.18 -2.15 7.82
N ASP A 57 3.72 -3.10 8.64
CA ASP A 57 3.95 -4.53 8.44
C ASP A 57 3.18 -5.12 7.24
N LYS A 58 2.19 -4.40 6.71
CA LYS A 58 1.44 -4.77 5.50
C LYS A 58 1.98 -4.10 4.24
N THR A 59 3.05 -3.30 4.35
CA THR A 59 3.65 -2.64 3.18
C THR A 59 4.24 -3.69 2.24
N ARG A 60 3.81 -3.66 0.98
CA ARG A 60 4.27 -4.58 -0.05
C ARG A 60 5.04 -3.81 -1.12
N VAL A 61 6.11 -4.42 -1.60
CA VAL A 61 6.90 -3.90 -2.73
C VAL A 61 7.05 -5.00 -3.76
N GLU A 62 6.71 -4.69 -5.01
CA GLU A 62 6.78 -5.59 -6.15
C GLU A 62 7.70 -5.00 -7.20
N LYS A 63 8.69 -5.76 -7.63
CA LYS A 63 9.56 -5.38 -8.75
C LYS A 63 9.04 -6.00 -10.04
N ILE A 64 8.54 -5.17 -10.94
CA ILE A 64 8.00 -5.58 -12.24
C ILE A 64 8.85 -4.92 -13.32
N GLY A 65 9.67 -5.71 -14.01
CA GLY A 65 10.71 -5.19 -14.90
C GLY A 65 11.71 -4.33 -14.12
N ASP A 66 11.92 -3.10 -14.56
CA ASP A 66 12.83 -2.14 -13.91
C ASP A 66 12.12 -1.17 -12.94
N THR A 67 10.86 -1.45 -12.62
CA THR A 67 10.03 -0.57 -11.79
C THR A 67 9.64 -1.25 -10.48
N TYR A 68 9.77 -0.51 -9.38
CA TYR A 68 9.28 -0.90 -8.07
C TYR A 68 7.88 -0.32 -7.86
N HIS A 69 6.93 -1.16 -7.50
CA HIS A 69 5.56 -0.83 -7.15
C HIS A 69 5.41 -0.92 -5.63
N TYR A 70 5.08 0.18 -5.00
CA TYR A 70 4.91 0.30 -3.54
C TYR A 70 3.42 0.35 -3.20
N TYR A 71 2.99 -0.52 -2.30
CA TYR A 71 1.63 -0.58 -1.76
C TYR A 71 1.69 -0.30 -0.26
N VAL A 72 1.27 0.89 0.15
CA VAL A 72 1.24 1.30 1.55
C VAL A 72 -0.20 1.47 2.01
N THR A 73 -0.55 0.89 3.16
CA THR A 73 -1.92 0.90 3.67
C THR A 73 -2.00 1.72 4.94
N PHE A 74 -2.95 2.64 4.99
CA PHE A 74 -3.30 3.39 6.17
C PHE A 74 -4.65 2.93 6.71
N LYS A 75 -4.83 3.07 8.01
CA LYS A 75 -6.08 2.83 8.73
C LYS A 75 -6.50 4.08 9.47
N ASP A 76 -7.76 4.15 9.84
CA ASP A 76 -8.24 5.18 10.76
C ASP A 76 -7.60 5.04 12.15
N LEU A 77 -7.34 6.18 12.79
CA LEU A 77 -6.91 6.27 14.17
C LEU A 77 -8.04 6.83 15.03
N GLN A 78 -8.30 6.18 16.15
CA GLN A 78 -9.20 6.69 17.18
C GLN A 78 -8.39 7.40 18.25
N PHE A 79 -8.67 8.68 18.45
CA PHE A 79 -8.04 9.49 19.50
C PHE A 79 -9.06 10.42 20.16
N ALA A 80 -9.21 10.31 21.47
CA ALA A 80 -10.12 11.14 22.28
C ALA A 80 -11.57 11.22 21.73
N GLY A 81 -12.09 10.10 21.22
CA GLY A 81 -13.44 10.02 20.62
C GLY A 81 -13.55 10.59 19.21
N LEU A 82 -12.45 11.03 18.62
CA LEU A 82 -12.38 11.49 17.23
C LEU A 82 -11.68 10.47 16.36
N THR A 83 -12.14 10.37 15.11
CA THR A 83 -11.49 9.54 14.09
C THR A 83 -10.58 10.40 13.23
N GLY A 84 -9.29 10.08 13.23
CA GLY A 84 -8.32 10.66 12.30
C GLY A 84 -8.06 9.71 11.13
N SER A 85 -8.00 10.22 9.91
CA SER A 85 -7.71 9.42 8.72
C SER A 85 -6.76 10.14 7.76
N VAL A 86 -6.06 9.37 6.92
CA VAL A 86 -5.28 9.87 5.79
C VAL A 86 -6.15 9.78 4.54
N ASP A 87 -6.38 10.93 3.89
CA ASP A 87 -7.25 10.99 2.72
C ASP A 87 -6.49 11.00 1.39
N ASN A 88 -5.33 11.63 1.37
CA ASN A 88 -4.53 11.76 0.16
C ASN A 88 -3.05 11.54 0.49
N LEU A 89 -2.36 10.80 -0.37
CA LEU A 89 -0.91 10.61 -0.30
C LEU A 89 -0.29 11.10 -1.60
N LYS A 90 0.71 11.95 -1.49
CA LYS A 90 1.56 12.33 -2.62
C LYS A 90 2.99 11.93 -2.35
N VAL A 91 3.64 11.36 -3.34
CA VAL A 91 5.06 10.99 -3.31
C VAL A 91 5.78 11.86 -4.32
N ASN A 92 6.80 12.59 -3.88
CA ASN A 92 7.50 13.56 -4.74
C ASN A 92 6.55 14.53 -5.45
N GLY A 93 5.46 14.94 -4.80
CA GLY A 93 4.46 15.86 -5.33
C GLY A 93 3.41 15.23 -6.25
N GLN A 94 3.54 13.96 -6.62
CA GLN A 94 2.56 13.23 -7.44
C GLN A 94 1.60 12.44 -6.55
N ALA A 95 0.30 12.49 -6.86
CA ALA A 95 -0.70 11.73 -6.13
C ALA A 95 -0.49 10.23 -6.36
N ALA A 96 -0.51 9.45 -5.27
CA ALA A 96 -0.56 8.01 -5.34
C ALA A 96 -1.98 7.53 -5.66
N ASP A 97 -2.09 6.41 -6.36
CA ASP A 97 -3.38 5.77 -6.65
C ASP A 97 -3.99 5.24 -5.35
N ALA A 98 -5.20 5.68 -5.02
CA ALA A 98 -5.88 5.31 -3.79
C ALA A 98 -6.92 4.20 -4.04
N LYS A 99 -6.95 3.20 -3.17
CA LYS A 99 -7.93 2.13 -3.15
C LYS A 99 -8.50 1.97 -1.73
N ASP A 100 -9.79 2.20 -1.56
CA ASP A 100 -10.47 1.97 -0.29
C ASP A 100 -10.68 0.47 -0.09
N LEU A 101 -10.13 -0.07 0.98
CA LEU A 101 -10.26 -1.49 1.34
C LEU A 101 -11.32 -1.72 2.42
N GLY A 102 -11.78 -0.67 3.10
CA GLY A 102 -12.80 -0.74 4.15
C GLY A 102 -12.36 -1.52 5.38
N GLY A 103 -13.23 -2.41 5.86
CA GLY A 103 -13.01 -3.15 7.10
C GLY A 103 -13.33 -2.30 8.35
N GLU A 104 -13.10 -2.87 9.53
CA GLU A 104 -13.40 -2.21 10.82
C GLU A 104 -12.60 -0.92 11.05
N LEU A 105 -11.43 -0.82 10.44
CA LEU A 105 -10.51 0.31 10.59
C LEU A 105 -10.48 1.22 9.36
N ASN A 106 -11.41 1.10 8.40
CA ASN A 106 -11.45 1.87 7.16
C ASN A 106 -10.08 1.92 6.44
N GLU A 107 -9.51 0.75 6.16
CA GLU A 107 -8.21 0.64 5.50
C GLU A 107 -8.27 1.28 4.10
N LYS A 108 -7.27 2.11 3.80
CA LYS A 108 -7.04 2.71 2.48
C LYS A 108 -5.61 2.42 2.04
N GLN A 109 -5.48 1.81 0.88
CA GLN A 109 -4.19 1.50 0.27
C GLN A 109 -3.83 2.57 -0.75
N TYR A 110 -2.56 2.95 -0.77
CA TYR A 110 -1.98 3.84 -1.76
C TYR A 110 -0.90 3.10 -2.54
N HIS A 111 -0.97 3.20 -3.86
CA HIS A 111 -0.01 2.64 -4.79
C HIS A 111 0.76 3.75 -5.48
N PHE A 112 2.08 3.60 -5.54
CA PHE A 112 2.97 4.46 -6.31
C PHE A 112 4.16 3.67 -6.84
N THR A 113 4.87 4.23 -7.81
CA THR A 113 5.99 3.57 -8.48
C THR A 113 7.27 4.38 -8.37
N SER A 114 8.40 3.69 -8.49
CA SER A 114 9.75 4.29 -8.57
C SER A 114 10.64 3.42 -9.45
N SER A 115 11.55 4.04 -10.20
CA SER A 115 12.66 3.34 -10.85
C SER A 115 13.71 2.86 -9.86
N ASP A 116 13.77 3.50 -8.69
CA ASP A 116 14.76 3.20 -7.66
C ASP A 116 14.15 2.41 -6.51
N LYS A 117 14.96 1.56 -5.89
CA LYS A 117 14.67 0.88 -4.65
C LYS A 117 14.74 1.89 -3.50
N LEU A 118 13.58 2.38 -3.08
CA LEU A 118 13.49 3.41 -2.05
C LEU A 118 13.81 2.84 -0.66
N THR A 119 14.65 3.54 0.08
CA THR A 119 14.87 3.32 1.52
C THR A 119 14.11 4.37 2.34
N VAL A 120 14.06 5.59 1.86
CA VAL A 120 13.27 6.70 2.41
C VAL A 120 12.74 7.53 1.25
N THR A 121 11.50 7.99 1.35
CA THR A 121 10.92 8.91 0.35
C THR A 121 10.12 10.02 1.02
N PRO A 122 10.26 11.28 0.56
CA PRO A 122 9.41 12.37 1.03
C PRO A 122 7.99 12.19 0.50
N VAL A 123 7.03 12.46 1.37
CA VAL A 123 5.61 12.40 1.06
C VAL A 123 4.88 13.60 1.64
N THR A 124 3.70 13.88 1.11
CA THR A 124 2.72 14.73 1.79
C THR A 124 1.41 13.98 1.94
N ILE A 125 0.75 14.18 3.08
CA ILE A 125 -0.54 13.57 3.40
C ILE A 125 -1.57 14.63 3.73
N ASP A 126 -2.81 14.39 3.33
CA ASP A 126 -3.96 15.14 3.82
C ASP A 126 -4.55 14.40 5.02
N VAL A 127 -4.80 15.11 6.09
CA VAL A 127 -5.34 14.56 7.34
C VAL A 127 -6.77 15.04 7.53
N LEU A 128 -7.67 14.10 7.75
CA LEU A 128 -9.05 14.37 8.15
C LEU A 128 -9.23 14.07 9.63
N VAL A 129 -10.11 14.83 10.29
CA VAL A 129 -10.58 14.57 11.67
C VAL A 129 -12.10 14.61 11.67
N GLY A 130 -12.73 13.53 12.10
CA GLY A 130 -14.18 13.39 12.06
C GLY A 130 -14.74 13.51 10.63
N GLY A 131 -14.00 13.06 9.64
CA GLY A 131 -14.37 13.15 8.21
C GLY A 131 -14.23 14.55 7.58
N LYS A 132 -13.69 15.53 8.33
CA LYS A 132 -13.48 16.90 7.82
C LYS A 132 -11.99 17.18 7.63
N PRO A 133 -11.62 17.95 6.59
CA PRO A 133 -10.23 18.36 6.38
C PRO A 133 -9.67 19.08 7.61
N PHE A 134 -8.55 18.60 8.13
CA PHE A 134 -7.85 19.18 9.27
C PHE A 134 -6.53 19.81 8.82
N HIS A 135 -5.68 19.05 8.15
CA HIS A 135 -4.44 19.54 7.54
C HIS A 135 -4.30 19.01 6.11
N LYS A 136 -3.84 19.86 5.20
CA LYS A 136 -3.55 19.50 3.81
C LYS A 136 -2.07 19.55 3.53
N ASN A 137 -1.58 18.62 2.69
CA ASN A 137 -0.19 18.52 2.27
C ASN A 137 0.79 18.53 3.46
N THR A 138 0.44 17.85 4.55
CA THR A 138 1.32 17.70 5.71
C THR A 138 2.56 16.93 5.30
N PRO A 139 3.77 17.54 5.42
CA PRO A 139 4.99 16.86 5.00
C PRO A 139 5.37 15.75 5.97
N ALA A 140 5.83 14.64 5.42
CA ALA A 140 6.32 13.48 6.14
C ALA A 140 7.34 12.72 5.25
N ARG A 141 7.88 11.61 5.76
CA ARG A 141 8.71 10.68 4.99
C ARG A 141 8.24 9.26 5.29
N ILE A 142 8.30 8.39 4.28
CA ILE A 142 8.12 6.95 4.50
C ILE A 142 9.50 6.30 4.41
N SER A 143 9.89 5.58 5.47
CA SER A 143 11.10 4.77 5.52
C SER A 143 10.73 3.30 5.32
N PHE A 144 11.48 2.60 4.48
CA PHE A 144 11.32 1.18 4.13
C PHE A 144 12.49 0.38 4.70
N ASN A 145 12.21 -0.54 5.61
CA ASN A 145 13.24 -1.36 6.24
C ASN A 145 13.48 -2.65 5.44
N TRP A 146 14.37 -2.58 4.47
CA TRP A 146 14.74 -3.71 3.61
C TRP A 146 15.47 -4.83 4.34
N ASP A 147 16.16 -4.53 5.47
CA ASP A 147 16.86 -5.56 6.27
C ASP A 147 15.85 -6.52 6.93
N LYS A 148 14.62 -6.08 7.11
CA LYS A 148 13.51 -6.87 7.64
C LYS A 148 12.51 -7.32 6.57
N ALA A 149 12.86 -7.17 5.30
CA ALA A 149 12.00 -7.59 4.21
C ALA A 149 11.81 -9.11 4.20
N THR A 150 10.60 -9.54 3.92
CA THR A 150 10.23 -10.95 3.77
C THR A 150 9.72 -11.19 2.36
N SER A 151 10.32 -12.12 1.65
CA SER A 151 9.90 -12.46 0.29
C SER A 151 8.52 -13.13 0.27
N LEU A 152 7.75 -12.76 -0.73
CA LEU A 152 6.46 -13.35 -1.05
C LEU A 152 6.57 -14.23 -2.30
N THR A 153 5.73 -15.23 -2.41
CA THR A 153 5.55 -15.98 -3.65
C THR A 153 4.60 -15.24 -4.59
N GLU A 154 4.71 -15.49 -5.88
CA GLU A 154 3.79 -14.94 -6.88
C GLU A 154 2.33 -15.31 -6.58
N GLU A 155 2.07 -16.54 -6.14
CA GLU A 155 0.74 -16.99 -5.74
C GLU A 155 0.18 -16.16 -4.57
N ALA A 156 1.02 -15.89 -3.54
CA ALA A 156 0.63 -15.07 -2.41
C ALA A 156 0.30 -13.63 -2.84
N VAL A 157 1.07 -13.06 -3.75
CA VAL A 157 0.84 -11.71 -4.29
C VAL A 157 -0.46 -11.66 -5.11
N ASN A 158 -0.67 -12.63 -5.99
CA ASN A 158 -1.89 -12.72 -6.79
C ASN A 158 -3.14 -12.84 -5.90
N LYS A 159 -3.06 -13.61 -4.82
CA LYS A 159 -4.13 -13.70 -3.83
C LYS A 159 -4.38 -12.37 -3.13
N LEU A 160 -3.31 -11.65 -2.71
CA LEU A 160 -3.45 -10.33 -2.10
C LEU A 160 -4.13 -9.33 -3.04
N HIS A 161 -3.75 -9.29 -4.31
CA HIS A 161 -4.39 -8.44 -5.31
C HIS A 161 -5.88 -8.78 -5.51
N ALA A 162 -6.22 -10.07 -5.56
CA ALA A 162 -7.61 -10.51 -5.67
C ALA A 162 -8.44 -10.10 -4.43
N ASP A 163 -7.91 -10.32 -3.24
CA ASP A 163 -8.56 -9.95 -1.97
C ASP A 163 -8.74 -8.43 -1.85
N GLU A 164 -7.73 -7.64 -2.21
CA GLU A 164 -7.78 -6.18 -2.22
C GLU A 164 -8.81 -5.64 -3.24
N THR A 165 -8.92 -6.29 -4.39
CA THR A 165 -9.90 -5.92 -5.42
C THR A 165 -11.32 -6.22 -4.95
N ALA A 166 -11.57 -7.41 -4.40
CA ALA A 166 -12.87 -7.78 -3.86
C ALA A 166 -13.33 -6.86 -2.72
N LYS A 167 -12.40 -6.48 -1.83
CA LYS A 167 -12.67 -5.52 -0.76
C LYS A 167 -13.05 -4.15 -1.31
N ALA A 168 -12.29 -3.64 -2.28
CA ALA A 168 -12.56 -2.33 -2.87
C ALA A 168 -13.92 -2.30 -3.60
N GLU A 169 -14.28 -3.35 -4.31
CA GLU A 169 -15.59 -3.49 -4.94
C GLU A 169 -16.73 -3.50 -3.92
N ALA A 170 -16.56 -4.23 -2.81
CA ALA A 170 -17.53 -4.26 -1.73
C ALA A 170 -17.74 -2.86 -1.10
N VAL A 171 -16.67 -2.11 -0.87
CA VAL A 171 -16.72 -0.73 -0.36
C VAL A 171 -17.45 0.18 -1.33
N LYS A 172 -17.15 0.08 -2.63
CA LYS A 172 -17.81 0.87 -3.67
C LYS A 172 -19.31 0.61 -3.70
N LEU A 173 -19.71 -0.66 -3.69
CA LEU A 173 -21.12 -1.06 -3.70
C LEU A 173 -21.86 -0.55 -2.45
N ALA A 174 -21.21 -0.64 -1.27
CA ALA A 174 -21.80 -0.14 -0.03
C ALA A 174 -22.01 1.38 -0.07
N LYS A 175 -21.05 2.15 -0.60
CA LYS A 175 -21.17 3.61 -0.78
C LYS A 175 -22.30 3.96 -1.75
N GLU A 176 -22.37 3.31 -2.90
CA GLU A 176 -23.44 3.54 -3.89
C GLU A 176 -24.82 3.26 -3.31
N LYS A 177 -24.95 2.19 -2.50
CA LYS A 177 -26.21 1.87 -1.81
C LYS A 177 -26.58 2.94 -0.80
N ALA A 178 -25.65 3.38 0.03
CA ALA A 178 -25.88 4.42 1.03
C ALA A 178 -26.27 5.77 0.40
N GLU A 179 -25.64 6.14 -0.73
CA GLU A 179 -26.00 7.35 -1.47
C GLU A 179 -27.42 7.28 -2.05
N LYS A 180 -27.82 6.14 -2.60
CA LYS A 180 -29.19 5.93 -3.11
C LYS A 180 -30.22 6.02 -2.00
N GLU A 181 -29.98 5.36 -0.86
CA GLU A 181 -30.86 5.40 0.30
C GLU A 181 -31.01 6.83 0.85
N LYS A 182 -29.90 7.58 0.90
CA LYS A 182 -29.92 8.98 1.32
C LYS A 182 -30.72 9.87 0.36
N ALA A 183 -30.51 9.71 -0.95
CA ALA A 183 -31.24 10.48 -1.97
C ALA A 183 -32.74 10.18 -1.93
N GLU A 184 -33.12 8.92 -1.71
CA GLU A 184 -34.53 8.53 -1.57
C GLU A 184 -35.15 9.10 -0.30
N ALA A 185 -34.46 9.05 0.84
CA ALA A 185 -34.90 9.64 2.09
C ALA A 185 -35.10 11.17 1.97
N GLU A 186 -34.19 11.88 1.29
CA GLU A 186 -34.32 13.32 1.02
C GLU A 186 -35.51 13.63 0.14
N ARG A 187 -35.78 12.81 -0.90
CA ARG A 187 -36.92 12.97 -1.78
C ARG A 187 -38.24 12.81 -1.02
N LEU A 188 -38.36 11.75 -0.22
CA LEU A 188 -39.53 11.48 0.60
C LEU A 188 -39.80 12.58 1.63
N ALA A 189 -38.73 13.09 2.26
CA ALA A 189 -38.84 14.19 3.21
C ALA A 189 -39.36 15.48 2.56
N LYS A 190 -38.90 15.80 1.34
CA LYS A 190 -39.41 16.96 0.57
C LYS A 190 -40.86 16.78 0.18
N GLU A 191 -41.26 15.62 -0.35
CA GLU A 191 -42.64 15.33 -0.74
C GLU A 191 -43.61 15.45 0.45
N LYS A 192 -43.17 14.96 1.63
CA LYS A 192 -43.94 15.08 2.86
C LYS A 192 -44.13 16.54 3.30
N ALA A 193 -43.04 17.33 3.24
CA ALA A 193 -43.08 18.75 3.58
C ALA A 193 -43.94 19.57 2.64
N GLU A 194 -43.99 19.21 1.33
CA GLU A 194 -44.86 19.85 0.35
C GLU A 194 -46.37 19.52 0.59
N LYS A 195 -46.66 18.26 0.94
CA LYS A 195 -48.05 17.86 1.29
C LYS A 195 -48.55 18.56 2.55
N GLU A 196 -47.73 18.64 3.60
CA GLU A 196 -48.09 19.35 4.83
C GLU A 196 -48.32 20.84 4.61
N LYS A 197 -47.61 21.47 3.67
CA LYS A 197 -47.89 22.87 3.30
C LYS A 197 -49.17 23.05 2.53
N ALA A 198 -49.48 22.12 1.61
CA ALA A 198 -50.69 22.18 0.81
C ALA A 198 -52.00 21.90 1.61
N GLU A 199 -51.89 21.19 2.74
CA GLU A 199 -53.02 20.93 3.65
C GLU A 199 -53.23 22.07 4.68
N ALA A 200 -52.28 22.99 4.81
CA ALA A 200 -52.35 24.12 5.76
C ALA A 200 -52.86 25.44 5.12
N GLU A 201 -53.09 25.49 3.81
CA GLU A 201 -53.71 26.58 3.06
C GLU A 201 -55.21 26.29 2.82
#